data_93a7a7484799e6c7330734b3ebeb4211
#
_entry.id   93a7a7484799e6c7330734b3ebeb4211
#
_cell.length_a   1.000
_cell.length_b   1.000
_cell.length_c   1.000
_cell.angle_alpha   90.00
_cell.angle_beta   90.00
_cell.angle_gamma   90.00
#
_symmetry.space_group_name_H-M   'P 1'
#
loop_
_entity.id
_entity.type
_entity.pdbx_description
1 polymer ?
#
loop_
_entity_poly.entity_id
_entity_poly.type
_entity_poly.pdbx_seq_one_letter_code
_entity_poly.pdbx_strand_id
1 'polypeptide(L)'
;MRQMYQKGGKSMKKRVISVLLCAVMVGTMLAGCGGGSGSGGSDDGKAKSSGKAEDFDWKNYDGTTINVMFNEHNYSKAVISKIKEFEELTGIKVEYSSTPESNYFDKLNTSLSSRSGTPDVYMTGAYQVWEYASAGYMEPLEDYINDASKTAADYNYDDFISATVDPLKWDLVPGHAVGEGSQWALPMGWELNNLAYNKKVFEEKGITVPTTTDELLETAKSLNEFNGSGSYGIAVRGTREWATIHPGYMSLFATWGGKDFAIEDGKLVCQLDSKEAIEMTDYWVKLIKEAGAPQWSNYTWYEASSDLGAGKAAMLFDATSAGYFQNYEGASDQSGNIAWSTIPLPEGKTEADMKANVWIWSLAMNADSKNKDAAWYFIQYFTSPDYMLYAGTDGASPDTPRTSVMESDEYKAIVGKADNYLESIDVLSKNATIQFTPQPYFFECTTKWAEVLQDLVLTDKYSSTEDAMKQLKKDLDTIVSDLEVSE
;
A
#
# COMPACT_ATOMS: atom_id res chain seq x y z
N MET A 1 -11.37 -15.74 27.63
CA MET A 1 -12.83 -15.75 27.67
C MET A 1 -13.34 -16.55 26.49
N ARG A 2 -13.72 -17.82 26.71
CA ARG A 2 -14.36 -18.67 25.71
C ARG A 2 -15.86 -18.64 25.98
N GLN A 3 -16.61 -18.18 24.99
CA GLN A 3 -18.03 -18.50 24.73
C GLN A 3 -18.72 -17.27 24.16
N MET A 4 -18.93 -17.28 22.85
CA MET A 4 -20.12 -16.76 22.19
C MET A 4 -19.88 -16.77 20.66
N TYR A 5 -20.04 -17.93 20.07
CA TYR A 5 -20.37 -18.05 18.63
C TYR A 5 -21.14 -19.36 18.45
N GLN A 6 -22.43 -19.29 18.70
CA GLN A 6 -23.39 -20.24 18.14
C GLN A 6 -24.76 -19.59 18.16
N LYS A 7 -25.23 -19.21 16.98
CA LYS A 7 -26.58 -19.44 16.43
C LYS A 7 -26.95 -18.38 15.38
N GLY A 8 -27.19 -18.85 14.17
CA GLY A 8 -27.81 -18.05 13.13
C GLY A 8 -27.67 -18.64 11.73
N GLY A 9 -27.84 -19.94 11.56
CA GLY A 9 -27.99 -20.54 10.23
C GLY A 9 -29.31 -20.16 9.60
N LYS A 10 -29.31 -19.32 8.56
CA LYS A 10 -30.41 -19.20 7.60
C LYS A 10 -29.96 -19.71 6.24
N SER A 11 -30.63 -20.79 5.84
CA SER A 11 -30.60 -21.44 4.53
C SER A 11 -30.65 -20.43 3.37
N MET A 12 -29.58 -20.33 2.58
CA MET A 12 -29.59 -19.67 1.29
C MET A 12 -30.07 -20.63 0.20
N LYS A 13 -31.17 -20.23 -0.44
CA LYS A 13 -31.75 -20.94 -1.60
C LYS A 13 -30.82 -20.79 -2.80
N LYS A 14 -30.41 -21.93 -3.36
CA LYS A 14 -29.69 -22.03 -4.64
C LYS A 14 -30.50 -21.33 -5.74
N ARG A 15 -29.94 -20.28 -6.33
CA ARG A 15 -30.40 -19.75 -7.61
C ARG A 15 -29.50 -20.34 -8.71
N VAL A 16 -30.12 -21.14 -9.53
CA VAL A 16 -29.55 -21.69 -10.78
C VAL A 16 -29.59 -20.54 -11.79
N ILE A 17 -28.45 -20.10 -12.26
CA ILE A 17 -28.34 -19.17 -13.39
C ILE A 17 -28.16 -19.97 -14.65
N SER A 18 -29.12 -19.84 -15.55
CA SER A 18 -29.12 -20.45 -16.89
C SER A 18 -28.23 -19.59 -17.80
N VAL A 19 -27.19 -20.22 -18.34
CA VAL A 19 -26.34 -19.66 -19.39
C VAL A 19 -27.11 -19.71 -20.72
N LEU A 20 -27.34 -18.56 -21.33
CA LEU A 20 -27.84 -18.45 -22.71
C LEU A 20 -26.66 -18.30 -23.66
N LEU A 21 -26.43 -19.33 -24.45
CA LEU A 21 -25.50 -19.32 -25.60
C LEU A 21 -26.06 -18.41 -26.70
N CYS A 22 -25.32 -17.38 -27.11
CA CYS A 22 -25.50 -16.76 -28.44
C CYS A 22 -24.26 -16.99 -29.29
N ALA A 23 -24.37 -17.92 -30.19
CA ALA A 23 -23.42 -18.13 -31.29
C ALA A 23 -23.71 -17.13 -32.43
N VAL A 24 -22.71 -16.35 -32.84
CA VAL A 24 -22.74 -15.67 -34.16
C VAL A 24 -21.49 -16.03 -34.90
N MET A 25 -21.73 -16.77 -36.01
CA MET A 25 -20.79 -17.01 -37.09
C MET A 25 -20.71 -15.81 -38.04
N VAL A 26 -19.53 -15.43 -38.46
CA VAL A 26 -19.22 -14.89 -39.83
C VAL A 26 -17.69 -14.95 -39.91
N GLY A 27 -17.02 -15.60 -40.82
CA GLY A 27 -17.17 -15.57 -42.24
C GLY A 27 -15.79 -15.21 -42.82
N THR A 28 -15.08 -16.20 -43.31
CA THR A 28 -13.81 -16.16 -44.04
C THR A 28 -13.79 -15.19 -45.22
N MET A 29 -12.64 -14.50 -45.43
CA MET A 29 -12.14 -14.27 -46.79
C MET A 29 -10.62 -14.28 -46.87
N LEU A 30 -10.13 -14.97 -47.84
CA LEU A 30 -8.78 -15.29 -48.22
C LEU A 30 -8.11 -14.20 -49.08
N ALA A 31 -6.78 -14.21 -48.98
CA ALA A 31 -5.80 -14.09 -50.08
C ALA A 31 -5.36 -12.70 -50.57
N GLY A 32 -4.04 -12.53 -50.55
CA GLY A 32 -3.30 -11.56 -51.34
C GLY A 32 -1.80 -11.60 -51.08
N CYS A 33 -1.06 -12.41 -51.85
CA CYS A 33 0.41 -12.38 -51.94
C CYS A 33 0.93 -11.06 -52.53
N GLY A 34 2.09 -10.59 -52.03
CA GLY A 34 2.88 -9.57 -52.71
C GLY A 34 4.16 -9.26 -51.94
N GLY A 35 5.30 -9.71 -52.43
CA GLY A 35 6.61 -9.54 -51.85
C GLY A 35 7.20 -8.13 -52.05
N GLY A 36 8.19 -7.78 -51.24
CA GLY A 36 9.03 -6.60 -51.43
C GLY A 36 9.96 -6.36 -50.24
N SER A 37 11.23 -6.47 -50.48
CA SER A 37 12.38 -6.30 -49.60
C SER A 37 12.49 -4.93 -48.93
N GLY A 38 13.07 -4.90 -47.71
CA GLY A 38 13.86 -3.75 -47.29
C GLY A 38 13.82 -3.35 -45.85
N SER A 39 14.88 -3.72 -45.09
CA SER A 39 15.60 -2.86 -44.15
C SER A 39 14.95 -2.36 -42.87
N GLY A 40 15.47 -2.84 -41.74
CA GLY A 40 15.80 -2.02 -40.55
C GLY A 40 14.60 -1.54 -39.74
N GLY A 41 14.25 -2.26 -38.71
CA GLY A 41 13.35 -1.80 -37.66
C GLY A 41 13.75 -2.43 -36.35
N SER A 42 13.99 -1.59 -35.39
CA SER A 42 14.19 -1.86 -33.98
C SER A 42 13.22 -2.94 -33.48
N ASP A 43 13.78 -3.91 -32.80
CA ASP A 43 13.08 -5.03 -32.18
C ASP A 43 12.40 -4.51 -30.90
N ASP A 44 11.17 -4.04 -31.01
CA ASP A 44 10.27 -3.87 -29.88
C ASP A 44 9.88 -5.27 -29.41
N GLY A 45 10.58 -5.72 -28.32
CA GLY A 45 10.36 -7.01 -27.70
C GLY A 45 8.98 -7.11 -27.06
N LYS A 46 7.93 -7.30 -27.87
CA LYS A 46 6.68 -7.88 -27.38
C LYS A 46 6.95 -9.33 -27.04
N ALA A 47 6.94 -9.65 -25.73
CA ALA A 47 6.89 -11.02 -25.24
C ALA A 47 5.78 -11.77 -26.01
N LYS A 48 6.15 -12.82 -26.72
CA LYS A 48 5.17 -13.67 -27.42
C LYS A 48 4.52 -14.53 -26.35
N SER A 49 3.20 -14.37 -26.13
CA SER A 49 2.41 -15.36 -25.40
C SER A 49 2.72 -16.75 -25.94
N SER A 50 3.23 -17.64 -25.10
CA SER A 50 3.66 -18.99 -25.50
C SER A 50 2.53 -20.02 -25.39
N GLY A 51 1.47 -19.73 -24.62
CA GLY A 51 0.37 -20.63 -24.33
C GLY A 51 -0.94 -20.24 -25.01
N LYS A 52 -1.90 -21.16 -25.03
CA LYS A 52 -3.24 -20.94 -25.54
C LYS A 52 -4.23 -20.90 -24.36
N ALA A 53 -5.23 -20.04 -24.44
CA ALA A 53 -6.27 -19.92 -23.43
C ALA A 53 -7.04 -21.23 -23.16
N GLU A 54 -7.15 -22.11 -24.17
CA GLU A 54 -7.76 -23.45 -24.06
C GLU A 54 -6.94 -24.42 -23.19
N ASP A 55 -5.66 -24.11 -22.89
CA ASP A 55 -4.79 -24.93 -22.07
C ASP A 55 -4.86 -24.52 -20.59
N PHE A 56 -5.53 -23.40 -20.25
CA PHE A 56 -5.73 -22.96 -18.87
C PHE A 56 -6.79 -23.82 -18.16
N ASP A 57 -6.43 -24.41 -17.03
CA ASP A 57 -7.35 -25.08 -16.10
C ASP A 57 -6.87 -24.82 -14.67
N TRP A 58 -7.76 -24.40 -13.81
CA TRP A 58 -7.45 -24.22 -12.38
C TRP A 58 -6.88 -25.49 -11.71
N LYS A 59 -7.08 -26.69 -12.32
CA LYS A 59 -6.57 -27.98 -11.84
C LYS A 59 -5.20 -28.38 -12.40
N ASN A 60 -4.56 -27.57 -13.24
CA ASN A 60 -3.26 -27.91 -13.83
C ASN A 60 -2.18 -28.27 -12.83
N TYR A 61 -2.26 -27.75 -11.59
CA TYR A 61 -1.28 -27.99 -10.54
C TYR A 61 -1.89 -28.67 -9.30
N ASP A 62 -2.98 -29.47 -9.50
CA ASP A 62 -3.62 -30.27 -8.44
C ASP A 62 -2.59 -31.16 -7.73
N GLY A 63 -2.64 -31.18 -6.39
CA GLY A 63 -1.74 -31.93 -5.52
C GLY A 63 -0.40 -31.22 -5.21
N THR A 64 -0.10 -30.08 -5.83
CA THR A 64 1.07 -29.26 -5.45
C THR A 64 0.84 -28.59 -4.09
N THR A 65 1.90 -28.47 -3.28
CA THR A 65 1.87 -27.67 -2.05
C THR A 65 2.74 -26.44 -2.20
N ILE A 66 2.20 -25.28 -1.88
CA ILE A 66 2.92 -24.00 -1.83
C ILE A 66 2.98 -23.46 -0.40
N ASN A 67 4.04 -22.71 -0.09
CA ASN A 67 4.24 -22.05 1.19
C ASN A 67 4.05 -20.55 1.02
N VAL A 68 3.20 -19.94 1.86
CA VAL A 68 2.90 -18.51 1.80
C VAL A 68 3.24 -17.83 3.12
N MET A 69 3.91 -16.68 3.05
CA MET A 69 4.23 -15.88 4.22
C MET A 69 3.46 -14.56 4.22
N PHE A 70 2.74 -14.30 5.32
CA PHE A 70 1.93 -13.11 5.49
C PHE A 70 2.41 -12.24 6.64
N ASN A 71 2.34 -10.92 6.44
CA ASN A 71 2.22 -9.97 7.52
C ASN A 71 0.84 -10.10 8.17
N GLU A 72 0.76 -9.99 9.49
CA GLU A 72 -0.51 -9.99 10.22
C GLU A 72 -1.24 -8.66 9.99
N HIS A 73 -2.14 -8.65 9.03
CA HIS A 73 -2.89 -7.48 8.58
C HIS A 73 -4.33 -7.87 8.18
N ASN A 74 -5.24 -6.91 8.08
CA ASN A 74 -6.61 -7.21 7.64
C ASN A 74 -6.64 -7.77 6.22
N TYR A 75 -5.81 -7.25 5.31
CA TYR A 75 -5.68 -7.80 3.95
C TYR A 75 -5.27 -9.28 3.96
N SER A 76 -4.29 -9.67 4.77
CA SER A 76 -3.90 -11.07 4.87
C SER A 76 -4.96 -11.94 5.54
N LYS A 77 -5.71 -11.41 6.52
CA LYS A 77 -6.84 -12.12 7.14
C LYS A 77 -7.93 -12.42 6.12
N ALA A 78 -8.22 -11.48 5.21
CA ALA A 78 -9.17 -11.69 4.11
C ALA A 78 -8.69 -12.83 3.18
N VAL A 79 -7.41 -12.84 2.77
CA VAL A 79 -6.81 -13.95 1.99
C VAL A 79 -6.94 -15.26 2.73
N ILE A 80 -6.50 -15.33 3.99
CA ILE A 80 -6.50 -16.56 4.81
C ILE A 80 -7.91 -17.14 4.94
N SER A 81 -8.94 -16.30 5.04
CA SER A 81 -10.33 -16.75 5.13
C SER A 81 -10.84 -17.47 3.87
N LYS A 82 -10.18 -17.26 2.72
CA LYS A 82 -10.54 -17.82 1.41
C LYS A 82 -9.56 -18.88 0.90
N ILE A 83 -8.50 -19.21 1.65
CA ILE A 83 -7.54 -20.26 1.25
C ILE A 83 -8.25 -21.59 0.96
N LYS A 84 -9.20 -21.99 1.79
CA LYS A 84 -9.93 -23.25 1.59
C LYS A 84 -10.72 -23.27 0.28
N GLU A 85 -11.30 -22.16 -0.12
CA GLU A 85 -12.03 -22.02 -1.38
C GLU A 85 -11.07 -22.14 -2.58
N PHE A 86 -9.90 -21.51 -2.49
CA PHE A 86 -8.82 -21.66 -3.45
C PHE A 86 -8.34 -23.12 -3.56
N GLU A 87 -8.11 -23.81 -2.43
CA GLU A 87 -7.70 -25.23 -2.41
C GLU A 87 -8.75 -26.16 -3.04
N GLU A 88 -10.05 -25.92 -2.79
CA GLU A 88 -11.14 -26.68 -3.39
C GLU A 88 -11.22 -26.46 -4.91
N LEU A 89 -11.00 -25.22 -5.36
CA LEU A 89 -10.99 -24.87 -6.79
C LEU A 89 -9.80 -25.50 -7.51
N THR A 90 -8.59 -25.35 -6.96
CA THR A 90 -7.35 -25.66 -7.68
C THR A 90 -6.75 -27.02 -7.37
N GLY A 91 -7.03 -27.58 -6.20
CA GLY A 91 -6.34 -28.74 -5.63
C GLY A 91 -4.93 -28.44 -5.10
N ILE A 92 -4.45 -27.22 -5.26
CA ILE A 92 -3.19 -26.75 -4.68
C ILE A 92 -3.37 -26.61 -3.17
N LYS A 93 -2.43 -27.17 -2.39
CA LYS A 93 -2.41 -27.03 -0.94
C LYS A 93 -1.62 -25.81 -0.54
N VAL A 94 -2.11 -25.06 0.46
CA VAL A 94 -1.48 -23.85 0.96
C VAL A 94 -1.07 -24.02 2.41
N GLU A 95 0.24 -24.10 2.65
CA GLU A 95 0.82 -23.95 3.97
C GLU A 95 1.20 -22.49 4.17
N TYR A 96 0.76 -21.86 5.26
CA TYR A 96 1.05 -20.46 5.49
C TYR A 96 1.51 -20.16 6.90
N SER A 97 2.24 -19.05 7.03
CA SER A 97 2.56 -18.42 8.31
C SER A 97 2.11 -16.97 8.31
N SER A 98 1.62 -16.48 9.45
CA SER A 98 1.30 -15.08 9.68
C SER A 98 2.15 -14.57 10.84
N THR A 99 2.79 -13.41 10.67
CA THR A 99 3.75 -12.86 11.63
C THR A 99 3.41 -11.36 11.85
N PRO A 100 3.39 -10.87 13.10
CA PRO A 100 3.22 -9.44 13.39
C PRO A 100 4.23 -8.59 12.63
N GLU A 101 3.79 -7.39 12.18
CA GLU A 101 4.57 -6.50 11.32
C GLU A 101 5.95 -6.16 11.89
N SER A 102 6.05 -5.96 13.21
CA SER A 102 7.31 -5.68 13.92
C SER A 102 8.41 -6.71 13.71
N ASN A 103 8.08 -7.93 13.27
CA ASN A 103 9.03 -9.01 13.03
C ASN A 103 8.91 -9.61 11.61
N TYR A 104 7.92 -9.17 10.86
CA TYR A 104 7.58 -9.79 9.58
C TYR A 104 8.68 -9.61 8.54
N PHE A 105 9.09 -8.37 8.29
CA PHE A 105 10.05 -8.06 7.24
C PHE A 105 11.45 -8.62 7.55
N ASP A 106 11.89 -8.63 8.80
CA ASP A 106 13.14 -9.26 9.21
C ASP A 106 13.14 -10.77 8.96
N LYS A 107 12.02 -11.42 9.31
CA LYS A 107 11.84 -12.85 9.08
C LYS A 107 11.77 -13.18 7.58
N LEU A 108 11.06 -12.35 6.80
CA LEU A 108 10.97 -12.51 5.36
C LEU A 108 12.33 -12.34 4.71
N ASN A 109 13.08 -11.29 5.02
CA ASN A 109 14.43 -11.05 4.51
C ASN A 109 15.37 -12.23 4.83
N THR A 110 15.32 -12.73 6.07
CA THR A 110 16.07 -13.93 6.46
C THR A 110 15.71 -15.15 5.61
N SER A 111 14.41 -15.36 5.34
CA SER A 111 13.95 -16.48 4.53
C SER A 111 14.40 -16.36 3.07
N LEU A 112 14.25 -15.18 2.47
CA LEU A 112 14.63 -14.92 1.07
C LEU A 112 16.15 -14.99 0.87
N SER A 113 16.94 -14.43 1.79
CA SER A 113 18.42 -14.47 1.73
C SER A 113 18.99 -15.87 1.87
N SER A 114 18.25 -16.82 2.46
CA SER A 114 18.66 -18.23 2.53
C SER A 114 18.66 -18.94 1.18
N ARG A 115 18.00 -18.37 0.15
CA ARG A 115 17.85 -18.96 -1.20
C ARG A 115 17.24 -20.38 -1.20
N SER A 116 16.49 -20.73 -0.18
CA SER A 116 15.85 -22.06 -0.06
C SER A 116 14.68 -22.28 -1.02
N GLY A 117 14.12 -21.21 -1.56
CA GLY A 117 12.90 -21.23 -2.35
C GLY A 117 11.61 -21.26 -1.52
N THR A 118 11.71 -21.04 -0.20
CA THR A 118 10.58 -20.93 0.72
C THR A 118 10.64 -19.59 1.44
N PRO A 119 9.55 -18.81 1.48
CA PRO A 119 8.21 -19.10 0.92
C PRO A 119 8.17 -19.08 -0.62
N ASP A 120 7.14 -19.71 -1.23
CA ASP A 120 6.86 -19.61 -2.66
C ASP A 120 6.24 -18.25 -3.02
N VAL A 121 5.29 -17.79 -2.19
CA VAL A 121 4.61 -16.49 -2.28
C VAL A 121 4.75 -15.76 -0.95
N TYR A 122 4.87 -14.44 -0.99
CA TYR A 122 4.91 -13.63 0.21
C TYR A 122 4.20 -12.28 0.01
N MET A 123 3.60 -11.81 1.11
CA MET A 123 3.05 -10.47 1.20
C MET A 123 4.18 -9.46 1.30
N THR A 124 4.12 -8.36 0.55
CA THR A 124 5.16 -7.34 0.56
C THR A 124 4.56 -5.96 0.27
N GLY A 125 5.40 -4.94 0.24
CA GLY A 125 5.01 -3.59 -0.12
C GLY A 125 5.83 -3.05 -1.29
N ALA A 126 5.41 -1.89 -1.82
CA ALA A 126 6.06 -1.31 -2.99
C ALA A 126 7.53 -0.93 -2.74
N TYR A 127 7.87 -0.47 -1.53
CA TYR A 127 9.26 -0.06 -1.23
C TYR A 127 10.20 -1.26 -1.10
N GLN A 128 9.69 -2.42 -0.65
CA GLN A 128 10.46 -3.66 -0.61
C GLN A 128 10.84 -4.16 -2.00
N VAL A 129 10.10 -3.80 -3.05
CA VAL A 129 10.46 -4.12 -4.43
C VAL A 129 11.88 -3.64 -4.73
N TRP A 130 12.25 -2.43 -4.32
CA TRP A 130 13.56 -1.87 -4.63
C TRP A 130 14.73 -2.65 -4.00
N GLU A 131 14.58 -3.09 -2.77
CA GLU A 131 15.58 -3.93 -2.10
C GLU A 131 15.54 -5.37 -2.62
N TYR A 132 14.36 -6.00 -2.62
CA TYR A 132 14.25 -7.43 -2.89
C TYR A 132 14.45 -7.78 -4.37
N ALA A 133 14.00 -6.94 -5.31
CA ALA A 133 14.26 -7.16 -6.72
C ALA A 133 15.75 -6.93 -7.05
N SER A 134 16.39 -5.89 -6.51
CA SER A 134 17.84 -5.66 -6.65
C SER A 134 18.68 -6.81 -6.09
N ALA A 135 18.23 -7.43 -4.98
CA ALA A 135 18.86 -8.61 -4.41
C ALA A 135 18.54 -9.91 -5.18
N GLY A 136 17.69 -9.86 -6.19
CA GLY A 136 17.27 -11.01 -7.00
C GLY A 136 16.39 -11.99 -6.24
N TYR A 137 15.60 -11.53 -5.26
CA TYR A 137 14.67 -12.36 -4.48
C TYR A 137 13.29 -12.49 -5.12
N MET A 138 12.95 -11.59 -6.05
CA MET A 138 11.66 -11.53 -6.71
C MET A 138 11.71 -12.12 -8.12
N GLU A 139 10.67 -12.87 -8.48
CA GLU A 139 10.44 -13.35 -9.85
C GLU A 139 9.66 -12.28 -10.61
N PRO A 140 10.11 -11.85 -11.81
CA PRO A 140 9.32 -10.99 -12.67
C PRO A 140 8.07 -11.72 -13.18
N LEU A 141 6.93 -11.03 -13.23
CA LEU A 141 5.63 -11.65 -13.42
C LEU A 141 5.08 -11.56 -14.85
N GLU A 142 5.75 -10.84 -15.77
CA GLU A 142 5.25 -10.58 -17.13
C GLU A 142 5.00 -11.86 -17.93
N ASP A 143 5.88 -12.86 -17.81
CA ASP A 143 5.76 -14.12 -18.54
C ASP A 143 4.54 -14.94 -18.08
N TYR A 144 4.12 -14.75 -16.82
CA TYR A 144 2.90 -15.37 -16.31
C TYR A 144 1.65 -14.58 -16.72
N ILE A 145 1.67 -13.26 -16.55
CA ILE A 145 0.57 -12.35 -16.90
C ILE A 145 0.21 -12.49 -18.37
N ASN A 146 1.21 -12.59 -19.25
CA ASN A 146 1.03 -12.61 -20.70
C ASN A 146 0.85 -14.02 -21.28
N ASP A 147 0.94 -15.08 -20.48
CA ASP A 147 0.73 -16.45 -20.93
C ASP A 147 -0.73 -16.88 -20.72
N ALA A 148 -1.49 -16.92 -21.80
CA ALA A 148 -2.91 -17.30 -21.76
C ALA A 148 -3.16 -18.75 -21.30
N SER A 149 -2.14 -19.61 -21.25
CA SER A 149 -2.25 -20.96 -20.67
C SER A 149 -2.05 -20.98 -19.16
N LYS A 150 -1.53 -19.89 -18.57
CA LYS A 150 -1.27 -19.73 -17.15
C LYS A 150 -2.22 -18.75 -16.47
N THR A 151 -2.79 -17.82 -17.21
CA THR A 151 -3.65 -16.74 -16.69
C THR A 151 -5.08 -16.93 -17.16
N ALA A 152 -6.01 -16.89 -16.20
CA ALA A 152 -7.44 -16.99 -16.46
C ALA A 152 -7.91 -15.85 -17.37
N ALA A 153 -8.78 -16.16 -18.32
CA ALA A 153 -9.24 -15.21 -19.33
C ALA A 153 -10.01 -14.00 -18.75
N ASP A 154 -10.58 -14.15 -17.57
CA ASP A 154 -11.32 -13.15 -16.81
C ASP A 154 -10.47 -12.41 -15.77
N TYR A 155 -9.16 -12.70 -15.67
CA TYR A 155 -8.25 -12.05 -14.75
C TYR A 155 -8.18 -10.53 -14.94
N ASN A 156 -8.25 -10.08 -16.20
CA ASN A 156 -8.29 -8.67 -16.59
C ASN A 156 -7.21 -7.81 -15.91
N TYR A 157 -5.96 -7.99 -16.31
CA TYR A 157 -4.83 -7.22 -15.75
C TYR A 157 -5.01 -5.70 -15.90
N ASP A 158 -5.61 -5.24 -17.00
CA ASP A 158 -5.80 -3.82 -17.30
C ASP A 158 -6.85 -3.13 -16.39
N ASP A 159 -7.58 -3.91 -15.57
CA ASP A 159 -8.50 -3.38 -14.56
C ASP A 159 -7.81 -2.86 -13.29
N PHE A 160 -6.52 -3.12 -13.12
CA PHE A 160 -5.78 -2.52 -12.02
C PHE A 160 -5.68 -1.00 -12.16
N ILE A 161 -5.87 -0.30 -11.07
CA ILE A 161 -5.65 1.15 -10.97
C ILE A 161 -4.15 1.42 -11.14
N SER A 162 -3.77 2.27 -12.12
CA SER A 162 -2.35 2.55 -12.42
C SER A 162 -1.56 3.00 -11.18
N ALA A 163 -2.14 3.84 -10.33
CA ALA A 163 -1.51 4.27 -9.08
C ALA A 163 -1.19 3.13 -8.10
N THR A 164 -1.73 1.92 -8.32
CA THR A 164 -1.49 0.74 -7.48
C THR A 164 -0.58 -0.30 -8.10
N VAL A 165 -0.61 -0.46 -9.43
CA VAL A 165 0.15 -1.49 -10.14
C VAL A 165 1.49 -0.95 -10.66
N ASP A 166 1.54 0.30 -11.13
CA ASP A 166 2.77 0.91 -11.64
C ASP A 166 3.86 1.06 -10.55
N PRO A 167 3.56 1.40 -9.28
CA PRO A 167 4.58 1.39 -8.25
C PRO A 167 5.27 0.05 -7.98
N LEU A 168 4.72 -1.05 -8.48
CA LEU A 168 5.30 -2.40 -8.38
C LEU A 168 6.09 -2.81 -9.63
N LYS A 169 6.28 -1.87 -10.58
CA LYS A 169 7.20 -1.96 -11.71
C LYS A 169 8.42 -1.11 -11.48
N TRP A 170 9.58 -1.68 -11.73
CA TRP A 170 10.84 -0.93 -11.63
C TRP A 170 11.94 -1.61 -12.45
N ASP A 171 12.80 -0.81 -13.05
CA ASP A 171 13.89 -1.23 -13.94
C ASP A 171 15.22 -1.54 -13.23
N LEU A 172 15.22 -1.52 -11.90
CA LEU A 172 16.38 -1.75 -11.01
C LEU A 172 17.45 -0.64 -11.05
N VAL A 173 17.15 0.50 -11.65
CA VAL A 173 18.08 1.65 -11.68
C VAL A 173 17.75 2.61 -10.54
N PRO A 174 18.66 2.84 -9.58
CA PRO A 174 18.44 3.79 -8.50
C PRO A 174 18.08 5.19 -9.04
N GLY A 175 17.05 5.81 -8.48
CA GLY A 175 16.58 7.12 -8.89
C GLY A 175 15.60 7.15 -10.05
N HIS A 176 15.47 6.08 -10.83
CA HIS A 176 14.44 6.00 -11.86
C HIS A 176 13.04 5.88 -11.25
N ALA A 177 12.09 6.54 -11.87
CA ALA A 177 10.70 6.48 -11.43
C ALA A 177 10.14 5.05 -11.55
N VAL A 178 9.20 4.70 -10.67
CA VAL A 178 8.40 3.47 -10.81
C VAL A 178 7.48 3.55 -12.04
N GLY A 179 7.00 2.40 -12.51
CA GLY A 179 6.08 2.30 -13.65
C GLY A 179 6.74 1.75 -14.92
N GLU A 180 8.05 1.70 -14.96
CA GLU A 180 8.84 1.12 -16.06
C GLU A 180 9.60 -0.12 -15.58
N GLY A 181 10.07 -0.95 -16.52
CA GLY A 181 10.78 -2.19 -16.20
C GLY A 181 9.84 -3.36 -15.86
N SER A 182 10.34 -4.30 -15.05
CA SER A 182 9.59 -5.53 -14.75
C SER A 182 8.51 -5.34 -13.69
N GLN A 183 7.42 -6.12 -13.82
CA GLN A 183 6.37 -6.24 -12.82
C GLN A 183 6.80 -7.23 -11.73
N TRP A 184 7.14 -6.74 -10.55
CA TRP A 184 7.72 -7.55 -9.47
C TRP A 184 6.71 -8.14 -8.50
N ALA A 185 5.54 -7.54 -8.39
CA ALA A 185 4.46 -7.98 -7.52
C ALA A 185 3.10 -7.50 -8.06
N LEU A 186 1.99 -8.04 -7.54
CA LEU A 186 0.65 -7.58 -7.87
C LEU A 186 -0.07 -7.05 -6.63
N PRO A 187 -0.80 -5.93 -6.74
CA PRO A 187 -1.44 -5.29 -5.60
C PRO A 187 -2.62 -6.13 -5.09
N MET A 188 -2.70 -6.29 -3.78
CA MET A 188 -3.83 -6.88 -3.06
C MET A 188 -4.62 -5.87 -2.24
N GLY A 189 -4.10 -4.65 -2.13
CA GLY A 189 -4.70 -3.52 -1.47
C GLY A 189 -3.76 -2.34 -1.49
N TRP A 190 -4.28 -1.15 -1.29
CA TRP A 190 -3.47 0.06 -1.25
C TRP A 190 -3.94 1.00 -0.16
N GLU A 191 -3.13 1.97 0.20
CA GLU A 191 -3.41 2.94 1.24
C GLU A 191 -2.91 4.30 0.79
N LEU A 192 -3.81 5.28 0.81
CA LEU A 192 -3.47 6.70 0.78
C LEU A 192 -3.30 7.19 2.21
N ASN A 193 -2.90 8.44 2.38
CA ASN A 193 -2.81 9.03 3.70
C ASN A 193 -3.78 10.22 3.77
N ASN A 194 -4.58 10.24 4.81
CA ASN A 194 -5.57 11.29 5.03
C ASN A 194 -5.75 11.60 6.52
N LEU A 195 -6.58 12.59 6.80
CA LEU A 195 -6.97 12.96 8.15
C LEU A 195 -8.29 12.26 8.50
N ALA A 196 -8.25 11.25 9.36
CA ALA A 196 -9.43 10.71 10.01
C ALA A 196 -9.71 11.47 11.31
N TYR A 197 -10.98 11.69 11.66
CA TYR A 197 -11.34 12.44 12.86
C TYR A 197 -12.62 11.90 13.50
N ASN A 198 -12.77 12.12 14.80
CA ASN A 198 -13.98 11.80 15.56
C ASN A 198 -15.05 12.85 15.29
N LYS A 199 -15.98 12.59 14.36
CA LYS A 199 -17.02 13.54 13.96
C LYS A 199 -17.91 13.98 15.12
N LYS A 200 -18.22 13.07 16.05
CA LYS A 200 -19.03 13.40 17.23
C LYS A 200 -18.36 14.46 18.11
N VAL A 201 -17.06 14.34 18.34
CA VAL A 201 -16.28 15.35 19.11
C VAL A 201 -16.30 16.70 18.39
N PHE A 202 -16.12 16.71 17.07
CA PHE A 202 -16.14 17.93 16.26
C PHE A 202 -17.51 18.60 16.30
N GLU A 203 -18.61 17.85 16.15
CA GLU A 203 -19.97 18.33 16.23
C GLU A 203 -20.30 18.88 17.62
N GLU A 204 -20.02 18.15 18.70
CA GLU A 204 -20.29 18.55 20.08
C GLU A 204 -19.55 19.84 20.50
N LYS A 205 -18.34 20.04 19.94
CA LYS A 205 -17.51 21.21 20.23
C LYS A 205 -17.69 22.35 19.21
N GLY A 206 -18.44 22.12 18.12
CA GLY A 206 -18.63 23.09 17.05
C GLY A 206 -17.35 23.41 16.29
N ILE A 207 -16.48 22.42 16.11
CA ILE A 207 -15.18 22.55 15.43
C ILE A 207 -15.36 22.24 13.94
N THR A 208 -14.83 23.11 13.07
CA THR A 208 -14.73 22.84 11.64
C THR A 208 -13.52 21.96 11.37
N VAL A 209 -13.67 21.02 10.43
CA VAL A 209 -12.56 20.13 10.02
C VAL A 209 -11.43 20.99 9.41
N PRO A 210 -10.20 20.85 9.87
CA PRO A 210 -9.09 21.66 9.38
C PRO A 210 -8.74 21.30 7.92
N THR A 211 -8.55 22.31 7.10
CA THR A 211 -8.18 22.21 5.69
C THR A 211 -6.77 22.74 5.42
N THR A 212 -6.20 23.46 6.36
CA THR A 212 -4.83 23.97 6.31
C THR A 212 -3.98 23.42 7.46
N THR A 213 -2.66 23.48 7.31
CA THR A 213 -1.72 23.02 8.35
C THR A 213 -1.82 23.87 9.61
N ASP A 214 -2.06 25.18 9.49
CA ASP A 214 -2.24 26.06 10.65
C ASP A 214 -3.53 25.72 11.40
N GLU A 215 -4.63 25.52 10.68
CA GLU A 215 -5.89 25.07 11.28
C GLU A 215 -5.73 23.70 11.95
N LEU A 216 -4.97 22.76 11.34
CA LEU A 216 -4.71 21.46 11.93
C LEU A 216 -3.99 21.57 13.27
N LEU A 217 -2.92 22.37 13.34
CA LEU A 217 -2.17 22.57 14.56
C LEU A 217 -3.04 23.18 15.68
N GLU A 218 -3.75 24.27 15.36
CA GLU A 218 -4.60 24.95 16.37
C GLU A 218 -5.78 24.07 16.81
N THR A 219 -6.41 23.34 15.87
CA THR A 219 -7.48 22.38 16.19
C THR A 219 -6.94 21.27 17.09
N ALA A 220 -5.82 20.66 16.73
CA ALA A 220 -5.21 19.59 17.51
C ALA A 220 -4.86 20.03 18.94
N LYS A 221 -4.27 21.22 19.11
CA LYS A 221 -3.99 21.81 20.43
C LYS A 221 -5.25 22.04 21.25
N SER A 222 -6.31 22.55 20.62
CA SER A 222 -7.58 22.83 21.30
C SER A 222 -8.28 21.56 21.79
N LEU A 223 -7.91 20.42 21.22
CA LEU A 223 -8.45 19.09 21.55
C LEU A 223 -7.59 18.30 22.54
N ASN A 224 -6.54 18.88 23.12
CA ASN A 224 -5.85 18.27 24.25
C ASN A 224 -6.82 18.12 25.44
N GLU A 225 -6.81 16.93 26.06
CA GLU A 225 -7.70 16.58 27.17
C GLU A 225 -9.21 16.66 26.83
N PHE A 226 -9.58 16.59 25.55
CA PHE A 226 -10.97 16.73 25.09
C PHE A 226 -11.93 15.71 25.70
N ASN A 227 -11.43 14.55 26.07
CA ASN A 227 -12.14 13.42 26.70
C ASN A 227 -11.52 13.07 28.07
N GLY A 228 -11.01 14.06 28.79
CA GLY A 228 -10.34 13.90 30.08
C GLY A 228 -8.83 13.68 29.95
N SER A 229 -8.18 13.50 31.13
CA SER A 229 -6.72 13.38 31.22
C SER A 229 -6.16 12.25 30.36
N GLY A 230 -5.17 12.55 29.53
CA GLY A 230 -4.48 11.62 28.64
C GLY A 230 -5.12 11.48 27.26
N SER A 231 -6.26 12.15 26.98
CA SER A 231 -6.72 12.33 25.61
C SER A 231 -5.99 13.50 24.94
N TYR A 232 -5.84 13.47 23.61
CA TYR A 232 -5.00 14.40 22.88
C TYR A 232 -5.52 14.67 21.46
N GLY A 233 -4.98 15.70 20.82
CA GLY A 233 -5.53 16.21 19.57
C GLY A 233 -5.32 15.31 18.38
N ILE A 234 -4.10 14.76 18.18
CA ILE A 234 -3.78 14.02 16.96
C ILE A 234 -2.84 12.84 17.22
N ALA A 235 -3.20 11.69 16.67
CA ALA A 235 -2.36 10.50 16.61
C ALA A 235 -1.58 10.45 15.29
N VAL A 236 -0.29 10.16 15.38
CA VAL A 236 0.63 9.87 14.26
C VAL A 236 1.66 8.84 14.73
N ARG A 237 2.33 8.16 13.78
CA ARG A 237 3.40 7.20 14.10
C ARG A 237 4.65 7.89 14.64
N GLY A 238 5.42 7.17 15.47
CA GLY A 238 6.57 7.77 16.16
C GLY A 238 7.73 6.82 16.47
N THR A 239 7.68 5.55 16.12
CA THR A 239 8.80 4.61 16.32
C THR A 239 10.03 4.97 15.49
N ARG A 240 11.21 4.41 15.86
CA ARG A 240 12.46 4.56 15.09
C ARG A 240 12.53 3.56 13.94
N GLU A 241 11.46 3.43 13.18
CA GLU A 241 11.34 2.50 12.07
C GLU A 241 10.97 3.24 10.79
N TRP A 242 11.36 2.68 9.65
CA TRP A 242 11.01 3.21 8.32
C TRP A 242 9.52 3.53 8.18
N ALA A 243 8.67 2.69 8.78
CA ALA A 243 7.22 2.81 8.73
C ALA A 243 6.66 4.08 9.40
N THR A 244 7.47 4.84 10.13
CA THR A 244 7.07 6.13 10.72
C THR A 244 7.06 7.25 9.68
N ILE A 245 7.92 7.19 8.66
CA ILE A 245 8.09 8.27 7.68
C ILE A 245 7.07 8.19 6.53
N HIS A 246 6.72 6.99 6.06
CA HIS A 246 5.94 6.86 4.83
C HIS A 246 4.47 7.31 4.91
N PRO A 247 3.76 7.29 6.06
CA PRO A 247 2.34 7.70 6.07
C PRO A 247 2.18 9.23 6.06
N GLY A 248 1.40 9.80 6.94
CA GLY A 248 1.06 11.23 6.97
C GLY A 248 2.25 12.20 6.81
N TYR A 249 3.42 11.87 7.42
CA TYR A 249 4.62 12.69 7.30
C TYR A 249 5.03 12.88 5.82
N MET A 250 5.21 11.79 5.04
CA MET A 250 5.70 11.89 3.66
C MET A 250 4.69 12.56 2.73
N SER A 251 3.39 12.30 2.92
CA SER A 251 2.35 12.98 2.14
C SER A 251 2.36 14.48 2.38
N LEU A 252 2.50 14.92 3.63
CA LEU A 252 2.60 16.34 3.95
C LEU A 252 3.92 16.94 3.48
N PHE A 253 5.03 16.19 3.63
CA PHE A 253 6.37 16.59 3.20
C PHE A 253 6.41 16.88 1.69
N ALA A 254 5.87 15.97 0.87
CA ALA A 254 5.80 16.15 -0.57
C ALA A 254 4.83 17.28 -0.98
N THR A 255 3.69 17.42 -0.26
CA THR A 255 2.74 18.51 -0.48
C THR A 255 3.36 19.86 -0.15
N TRP A 256 4.24 19.93 0.85
CA TRP A 256 5.01 21.14 1.19
C TRP A 256 5.99 21.53 0.08
N GLY A 257 6.48 20.56 -0.67
CA GLY A 257 7.45 20.71 -1.77
C GLY A 257 8.80 20.08 -1.47
N GLY A 258 8.91 19.33 -0.36
CA GLY A 258 10.11 18.57 -0.01
C GLY A 258 10.36 17.40 -0.97
N LYS A 259 11.64 17.03 -1.10
CA LYS A 259 12.11 15.83 -1.79
C LYS A 259 13.16 15.13 -0.95
N ASP A 260 13.22 13.81 -1.04
CA ASP A 260 14.25 13.02 -0.36
C ASP A 260 15.60 13.08 -1.11
N PHE A 261 15.61 12.74 -2.39
CA PHE A 261 16.80 12.78 -3.25
C PHE A 261 16.53 13.49 -4.57
N ALA A 262 17.62 13.97 -5.18
CA ALA A 262 17.70 14.39 -6.57
C ALA A 262 18.82 13.62 -7.28
N ILE A 263 18.76 13.56 -8.61
CA ILE A 263 19.86 13.00 -9.42
C ILE A 263 20.75 14.16 -9.86
N GLU A 264 22.03 14.12 -9.46
CA GLU A 264 23.04 15.11 -9.81
C GLU A 264 24.29 14.37 -10.29
N ASP A 265 24.76 14.66 -11.50
CA ASP A 265 25.95 14.04 -12.12
C ASP A 265 25.95 12.50 -12.04
N GLY A 266 24.79 11.87 -12.28
CA GLY A 266 24.63 10.40 -12.26
C GLY A 266 24.64 9.77 -10.87
N LYS A 267 24.37 10.54 -9.81
CA LYS A 267 24.30 10.07 -8.44
C LYS A 267 23.05 10.59 -7.73
N LEU A 268 22.63 9.84 -6.71
CA LEU A 268 21.61 10.31 -5.78
C LEU A 268 22.22 11.30 -4.79
N VAL A 269 21.63 12.46 -4.66
CA VAL A 269 22.03 13.52 -3.71
C VAL A 269 20.82 13.86 -2.82
N CYS A 270 20.98 13.66 -1.52
CA CYS A 270 19.93 13.92 -0.54
C CYS A 270 19.55 15.41 -0.51
N GLN A 271 18.24 15.70 -0.47
CA GLN A 271 17.66 17.06 -0.51
C GLN A 271 17.01 17.46 0.83
N LEU A 272 17.26 16.72 1.90
CA LEU A 272 16.59 16.94 3.19
C LEU A 272 17.05 18.21 3.93
N ASP A 273 18.10 18.89 3.47
CA ASP A 273 18.50 20.20 3.97
C ASP A 273 17.89 21.38 3.17
N SER A 274 16.95 21.11 2.26
CA SER A 274 16.18 22.16 1.57
C SER A 274 15.30 22.94 2.54
N LYS A 275 14.95 24.17 2.17
CA LYS A 275 14.08 25.03 2.96
C LYS A 275 12.76 24.35 3.27
N GLU A 276 12.12 23.78 2.26
CA GLU A 276 10.83 23.08 2.35
C GLU A 276 10.89 21.88 3.31
N ALA A 277 11.97 21.11 3.23
CA ALA A 277 12.19 19.96 4.10
C ALA A 277 12.36 20.37 5.58
N ILE A 278 13.12 21.43 5.83
CA ILE A 278 13.35 21.96 7.18
C ILE A 278 12.06 22.55 7.76
N GLU A 279 11.35 23.41 7.02
CA GLU A 279 10.12 24.06 7.48
C GLU A 279 9.02 23.02 7.77
N MET A 280 8.84 22.04 6.90
CA MET A 280 7.85 20.98 7.13
C MET A 280 8.21 20.10 8.32
N THR A 281 9.49 19.74 8.48
CA THR A 281 9.94 18.94 9.63
C THR A 281 9.77 19.70 10.93
N ASP A 282 10.06 21.00 10.95
CA ASP A 282 9.84 21.87 12.12
C ASP A 282 8.35 21.95 12.49
N TYR A 283 7.47 22.11 11.49
CA TYR A 283 6.02 22.04 11.69
C TYR A 283 5.58 20.71 12.31
N TRP A 284 6.07 19.57 11.76
CA TRP A 284 5.71 18.25 12.27
C TRP A 284 6.16 18.00 13.71
N VAL A 285 7.38 18.41 14.03
CA VAL A 285 7.92 18.34 15.39
C VAL A 285 7.07 19.18 16.35
N LYS A 286 6.65 20.38 15.94
CA LYS A 286 5.77 21.25 16.72
C LYS A 286 4.40 20.61 16.92
N LEU A 287 3.79 20.05 15.88
CA LEU A 287 2.49 19.37 15.96
C LEU A 287 2.53 18.25 17.01
N ILE A 288 3.58 17.41 16.98
CA ILE A 288 3.73 16.30 17.93
C ILE A 288 3.94 16.83 19.36
N LYS A 289 4.82 17.80 19.57
CA LYS A 289 5.11 18.36 20.90
C LYS A 289 3.90 19.04 21.53
N GLU A 290 3.07 19.70 20.74
CA GLU A 290 1.96 20.50 21.22
C GLU A 290 0.62 19.74 21.30
N ALA A 291 0.44 18.68 20.51
CA ALA A 291 -0.86 18.03 20.37
C ALA A 291 -0.81 16.50 20.17
N GLY A 292 0.37 15.90 20.14
CA GLY A 292 0.55 14.46 19.96
C GLY A 292 0.39 13.64 21.24
N ALA A 293 0.44 12.31 21.07
CA ALA A 293 0.37 11.38 22.19
C ALA A 293 1.55 11.55 23.17
N PRO A 294 1.32 11.46 24.49
CA PRO A 294 2.42 11.50 25.47
C PRO A 294 3.50 10.41 25.27
N GLN A 295 3.11 9.25 24.76
CA GLN A 295 4.02 8.13 24.43
C GLN A 295 4.25 7.97 22.94
N TRP A 296 4.10 9.03 22.16
CA TRP A 296 4.19 9.04 20.71
C TRP A 296 5.35 8.20 20.14
N SER A 297 6.52 8.24 20.77
CA SER A 297 7.73 7.54 20.31
C SER A 297 7.64 6.01 20.27
N ASN A 298 6.59 5.43 20.84
CA ASN A 298 6.32 4.00 20.82
C ASN A 298 5.18 3.63 19.85
N TYR A 299 4.63 4.62 19.13
CA TYR A 299 3.45 4.40 18.29
C TYR A 299 3.82 3.90 16.91
N THR A 300 3.28 2.74 16.57
CA THR A 300 3.07 2.26 15.20
C THR A 300 1.67 2.67 14.74
N TRP A 301 1.24 2.20 13.58
CA TRP A 301 -0.14 2.42 13.13
C TRP A 301 -1.18 1.76 14.05
N TYR A 302 -0.82 0.67 14.75
CA TYR A 302 -1.73 -0.02 15.68
C TYR A 302 -2.12 0.87 16.86
N GLU A 303 -1.13 1.46 17.55
CA GLU A 303 -1.39 2.33 18.68
C GLU A 303 -2.09 3.61 18.24
N ALA A 304 -1.64 4.21 17.12
CA ALA A 304 -2.22 5.44 16.60
C ALA A 304 -3.70 5.26 16.24
N SER A 305 -4.04 4.20 15.48
CA SER A 305 -5.43 3.91 15.10
C SER A 305 -6.28 3.46 16.30
N SER A 306 -5.72 2.64 17.20
CA SER A 306 -6.42 2.18 18.40
C SER A 306 -6.80 3.34 19.33
N ASP A 307 -5.97 4.38 19.45
CA ASP A 307 -6.29 5.55 20.28
C ASP A 307 -7.40 6.40 19.66
N LEU A 308 -7.51 6.49 18.32
CA LEU A 308 -8.69 7.06 17.66
C LEU A 308 -9.94 6.23 17.99
N GLY A 309 -9.87 4.92 17.83
CA GLY A 309 -10.96 3.99 18.10
C GLY A 309 -11.41 3.97 19.57
N ALA A 310 -10.50 4.18 20.51
CA ALA A 310 -10.79 4.28 21.94
C ALA A 310 -11.28 5.67 22.37
N GLY A 311 -11.31 6.67 21.47
CA GLY A 311 -11.64 8.05 21.81
C GLY A 311 -10.60 8.78 22.67
N LYS A 312 -9.34 8.35 22.62
CA LYS A 312 -8.21 9.03 23.24
C LYS A 312 -7.59 10.06 22.30
N ALA A 313 -7.49 9.77 21.01
CA ALA A 313 -7.12 10.72 19.99
C ALA A 313 -8.38 11.30 19.33
N ALA A 314 -8.40 12.60 19.09
CA ALA A 314 -9.49 13.25 18.37
C ALA A 314 -9.35 13.12 16.85
N MET A 315 -8.12 13.05 16.38
CA MET A 315 -7.74 12.89 14.96
C MET A 315 -6.64 11.85 14.80
N LEU A 316 -6.55 11.29 13.60
CA LEU A 316 -5.48 10.40 13.14
C LEU A 316 -5.01 10.86 11.77
N PHE A 317 -3.71 11.11 11.59
CA PHE A 317 -3.14 11.38 10.28
C PHE A 317 -2.25 10.22 9.86
N ASP A 318 -2.82 9.25 9.16
CA ASP A 318 -2.21 7.98 8.80
C ASP A 318 -2.86 7.42 7.52
N ALA A 319 -2.62 6.12 7.23
CA ALA A 319 -3.25 5.39 6.15
C ALA A 319 -4.79 5.47 6.22
N THR A 320 -5.43 5.59 5.06
CA THR A 320 -6.88 5.61 4.91
C THR A 320 -7.55 4.47 5.65
N SER A 321 -7.00 3.26 5.49
CA SER A 321 -7.49 2.03 6.11
C SER A 321 -7.36 2.01 7.63
N ALA A 322 -6.37 2.70 8.24
CA ALA A 322 -6.11 2.67 9.68
C ALA A 322 -7.30 3.20 10.49
N GLY A 323 -7.88 4.34 10.06
CA GLY A 323 -9.14 4.86 10.62
C GLY A 323 -10.33 3.96 10.31
N TYR A 324 -10.38 3.42 9.09
CA TYR A 324 -11.47 2.56 8.65
C TYR A 324 -11.58 1.28 9.49
N PHE A 325 -10.45 0.65 9.86
CA PHE A 325 -10.43 -0.53 10.73
C PHE A 325 -11.00 -0.28 12.12
N GLN A 326 -11.10 0.96 12.57
CA GLN A 326 -11.74 1.32 13.83
C GLN A 326 -13.23 1.66 13.67
N ASN A 327 -13.70 1.88 12.42
CA ASN A 327 -15.04 2.39 12.16
C ASN A 327 -16.11 1.30 11.92
N TYR A 328 -15.72 0.03 11.76
CA TYR A 328 -16.69 -1.06 11.61
C TYR A 328 -17.60 -1.19 12.80
N GLU A 329 -18.80 -1.71 12.58
CA GLU A 329 -19.73 -2.06 13.65
C GLU A 329 -19.07 -3.01 14.68
N GLY A 330 -18.90 -2.54 15.89
CA GLY A 330 -18.30 -3.29 17.00
C GLY A 330 -16.77 -3.39 16.97
N ALA A 331 -16.07 -2.72 16.06
CA ALA A 331 -14.61 -2.76 16.00
C ALA A 331 -13.95 -1.95 17.13
N SER A 332 -14.56 -0.82 17.52
CA SER A 332 -14.05 0.08 18.54
C SER A 332 -15.17 0.84 19.26
N ASP A 333 -14.82 1.58 20.31
CA ASP A 333 -15.76 2.45 21.04
C ASP A 333 -16.26 3.63 20.17
N GLN A 334 -15.51 4.00 19.12
CA GLN A 334 -15.86 5.06 18.17
C GLN A 334 -16.38 4.53 16.83
N SER A 335 -16.77 3.28 16.78
CA SER A 335 -17.38 2.66 15.62
C SER A 335 -18.57 3.48 15.12
N GLY A 336 -18.56 3.84 13.81
CA GLY A 336 -19.56 4.71 13.19
C GLY A 336 -19.42 6.22 13.48
N ASN A 337 -18.46 6.64 14.31
CA ASN A 337 -18.19 8.04 14.65
C ASN A 337 -16.94 8.62 13.98
N ILE A 338 -16.29 7.88 13.10
CA ILE A 338 -15.09 8.33 12.39
C ILE A 338 -15.49 8.82 11.02
N ALA A 339 -14.98 9.98 10.64
CA ALA A 339 -15.12 10.57 9.31
C ALA A 339 -13.74 10.98 8.79
N TRP A 340 -13.64 11.24 7.48
CA TRP A 340 -12.38 11.52 6.80
C TRP A 340 -12.36 12.89 6.14
N SER A 341 -11.16 13.43 6.00
CA SER A 341 -10.82 14.61 5.22
C SER A 341 -9.53 14.36 4.46
N THR A 342 -9.18 15.24 3.54
CA THR A 342 -7.94 15.17 2.78
C THR A 342 -6.73 15.64 3.59
N ILE A 343 -5.56 15.72 2.95
CA ILE A 343 -4.33 16.26 3.55
C ILE A 343 -4.52 17.77 3.77
N PRO A 344 -4.33 18.30 4.99
CA PRO A 344 -4.34 19.75 5.23
C PRO A 344 -3.22 20.45 4.46
N LEU A 345 -3.55 21.55 3.80
CA LEU A 345 -2.65 22.23 2.88
C LEU A 345 -1.75 23.26 3.60
N PRO A 346 -0.44 23.30 3.32
CA PRO A 346 0.43 24.38 3.74
C PRO A 346 0.00 25.73 3.13
N GLU A 347 0.44 26.84 3.76
CA GLU A 347 0.18 28.18 3.25
C GLU A 347 0.60 28.33 1.76
N GLY A 348 -0.28 28.92 0.97
CA GLY A 348 -0.04 29.15 -0.47
C GLY A 348 -0.19 27.93 -1.36
N LYS A 349 -0.52 26.75 -0.81
CA LYS A 349 -0.81 25.53 -1.59
C LYS A 349 -2.30 25.38 -1.86
N THR A 350 -2.61 24.64 -2.91
CA THR A 350 -3.97 24.34 -3.37
C THR A 350 -4.17 22.84 -3.49
N GLU A 351 -5.39 22.36 -3.72
CA GLU A 351 -5.67 20.94 -3.98
C GLU A 351 -4.83 20.36 -5.12
N ALA A 352 -4.48 21.16 -6.12
CA ALA A 352 -3.60 20.74 -7.22
C ALA A 352 -2.15 20.44 -6.78
N ASP A 353 -1.71 21.01 -5.66
CA ASP A 353 -0.37 20.78 -5.08
C ASP A 353 -0.36 19.56 -4.12
N MET A 354 -1.53 19.03 -3.77
CA MET A 354 -1.65 17.91 -2.84
C MET A 354 -0.96 16.66 -3.40
N LYS A 355 -0.10 16.04 -2.60
CA LYS A 355 0.69 14.85 -2.94
C LYS A 355 0.37 13.72 -1.96
N ALA A 356 -0.47 12.79 -2.35
CA ALA A 356 -0.71 11.61 -1.54
C ALA A 356 0.38 10.58 -1.79
N ASN A 357 1.16 10.27 -0.75
CA ASN A 357 2.06 9.12 -0.80
C ASN A 357 1.23 7.84 -0.72
N VAL A 358 1.61 6.80 -1.45
CA VAL A 358 0.92 5.52 -1.46
C VAL A 358 1.73 4.43 -0.80
N TRP A 359 1.02 3.57 -0.07
CA TRP A 359 1.51 2.25 0.31
C TRP A 359 0.68 1.19 -0.40
N ILE A 360 1.33 0.14 -0.89
CA ILE A 360 0.64 -0.90 -1.66
C ILE A 360 1.01 -2.24 -1.05
N TRP A 361 0.04 -2.88 -0.41
CA TRP A 361 0.14 -4.29 -0.04
C TRP A 361 0.02 -5.15 -1.28
N SER A 362 0.98 -6.03 -1.49
CA SER A 362 1.08 -6.84 -2.70
C SER A 362 1.49 -8.28 -2.42
N LEU A 363 1.29 -9.15 -3.39
CA LEU A 363 1.77 -10.51 -3.42
C LEU A 363 2.92 -10.61 -4.42
N ALA A 364 4.04 -11.16 -3.98
CA ALA A 364 5.23 -11.40 -4.79
C ALA A 364 5.58 -12.89 -4.82
N MET A 365 6.23 -13.29 -5.91
CA MET A 365 6.75 -14.65 -6.10
C MET A 365 8.24 -14.69 -5.79
N ASN A 366 8.67 -15.71 -5.04
CA ASN A 366 10.08 -15.94 -4.76
C ASN A 366 10.81 -16.45 -6.01
N ALA A 367 11.87 -15.76 -6.42
CA ALA A 367 12.69 -16.15 -7.57
C ALA A 367 13.27 -17.56 -7.47
N ASP A 368 13.51 -18.06 -6.25
CA ASP A 368 14.05 -19.40 -5.99
C ASP A 368 12.97 -20.48 -5.79
N SER A 369 11.67 -20.12 -5.86
CA SER A 369 10.57 -21.08 -5.73
C SER A 369 10.67 -22.21 -6.75
N LYS A 370 10.35 -23.43 -6.33
CA LYS A 370 10.25 -24.62 -7.19
C LYS A 370 8.83 -24.87 -7.72
N ASN A 371 7.86 -24.08 -7.23
CA ASN A 371 6.44 -24.22 -7.50
C ASN A 371 5.86 -22.95 -8.16
N LYS A 372 6.65 -22.26 -9.00
CA LYS A 372 6.31 -20.93 -9.55
C LYS A 372 4.95 -20.88 -10.25
N ASP A 373 4.60 -21.89 -11.06
CA ASP A 373 3.32 -21.90 -11.75
C ASP A 373 2.13 -22.04 -10.76
N ALA A 374 2.26 -22.88 -9.74
CA ALA A 374 1.26 -22.98 -8.66
C ALA A 374 1.20 -21.71 -7.80
N ALA A 375 2.35 -21.07 -7.56
CA ALA A 375 2.44 -19.76 -6.87
C ALA A 375 1.74 -18.66 -7.70
N TRP A 376 1.86 -18.69 -9.02
CA TRP A 376 1.14 -17.78 -9.91
C TRP A 376 -0.38 -17.96 -9.80
N TYR A 377 -0.88 -19.20 -9.72
CA TYR A 377 -2.31 -19.47 -9.54
C TYR A 377 -2.83 -18.87 -8.22
N PHE A 378 -2.04 -18.92 -7.16
CA PHE A 378 -2.35 -18.25 -5.91
C PHE A 378 -2.41 -16.72 -6.07
N ILE A 379 -1.38 -16.14 -6.68
CA ILE A 379 -1.31 -14.68 -6.88
C ILE A 379 -2.49 -14.19 -7.71
N GLN A 380 -2.75 -14.82 -8.87
CA GLN A 380 -3.85 -14.37 -9.74
C GLN A 380 -5.24 -14.53 -9.09
N TYR A 381 -5.46 -15.60 -8.31
CA TYR A 381 -6.74 -15.80 -7.61
C TYR A 381 -6.97 -14.69 -6.58
N PHE A 382 -5.98 -14.43 -5.72
CA PHE A 382 -6.10 -13.45 -4.64
C PHE A 382 -5.88 -11.98 -5.07
N THR A 383 -5.67 -11.75 -6.36
CA THR A 383 -5.66 -10.41 -6.97
C THR A 383 -6.71 -10.27 -8.08
N SER A 384 -7.60 -11.26 -8.26
CA SER A 384 -8.69 -11.24 -9.24
C SER A 384 -9.79 -10.23 -8.86
N PRO A 385 -10.59 -9.75 -9.83
CA PRO A 385 -11.72 -8.85 -9.54
C PRO A 385 -12.73 -9.44 -8.56
N ASP A 386 -13.08 -10.73 -8.70
CA ASP A 386 -14.05 -11.40 -7.83
C ASP A 386 -13.58 -11.48 -6.38
N TYR A 387 -12.30 -11.87 -6.18
CA TYR A 387 -11.73 -11.86 -4.84
C TYR A 387 -11.63 -10.44 -4.26
N MET A 388 -11.25 -9.45 -5.06
CA MET A 388 -11.12 -8.06 -4.61
C MET A 388 -12.47 -7.46 -4.23
N LEU A 389 -13.56 -7.85 -4.89
CA LEU A 389 -14.90 -7.44 -4.47
C LEU A 389 -15.24 -8.02 -3.08
N TYR A 390 -14.96 -9.32 -2.85
CA TYR A 390 -15.10 -9.92 -1.54
C TYR A 390 -14.23 -9.20 -0.49
N ALA A 391 -12.95 -8.96 -0.80
CA ALA A 391 -12.02 -8.31 0.12
C ALA A 391 -12.49 -6.90 0.50
N GLY A 392 -12.96 -6.11 -0.46
CA GLY A 392 -13.45 -4.75 -0.26
C GLY A 392 -14.78 -4.65 0.48
N THR A 393 -15.58 -5.72 0.47
CA THR A 393 -16.91 -5.75 1.10
C THR A 393 -16.91 -6.57 2.40
N ASP A 394 -16.91 -7.90 2.30
CA ASP A 394 -17.02 -8.80 3.45
C ASP A 394 -15.67 -9.05 4.14
N GLY A 395 -14.55 -8.86 3.41
CA GLY A 395 -13.18 -9.09 3.89
C GLY A 395 -12.60 -7.94 4.70
N ALA A 396 -13.32 -6.84 4.86
CA ALA A 396 -12.90 -5.66 5.62
C ALA A 396 -11.57 -5.02 5.15
N SER A 397 -11.32 -5.05 3.84
CA SER A 397 -10.14 -4.48 3.17
C SER A 397 -10.60 -3.42 2.16
N PRO A 398 -10.95 -2.19 2.61
CA PRO A 398 -11.74 -1.24 1.83
C PRO A 398 -11.01 -0.72 0.59
N ASP A 399 -9.69 -0.62 0.63
CA ASP A 399 -8.93 0.03 -0.45
C ASP A 399 -8.53 -1.02 -1.50
N THR A 400 -9.45 -1.31 -2.41
CA THR A 400 -9.24 -2.26 -3.51
C THR A 400 -8.46 -1.64 -4.66
N PRO A 401 -7.52 -2.39 -5.28
CA PRO A 401 -6.73 -1.90 -6.41
C PRO A 401 -7.39 -2.08 -7.78
N ARG A 402 -8.68 -2.45 -7.85
CA ARG A 402 -9.41 -2.74 -9.09
C ARG A 402 -10.47 -1.69 -9.38
N THR A 403 -10.42 -1.09 -10.57
CA THR A 403 -11.38 -0.09 -11.04
C THR A 403 -12.80 -0.61 -11.06
N SER A 404 -13.02 -1.80 -11.63
CA SER A 404 -14.34 -2.43 -11.70
C SER A 404 -14.97 -2.66 -10.33
N VAL A 405 -14.16 -2.96 -9.31
CA VAL A 405 -14.63 -3.14 -7.92
C VAL A 405 -14.99 -1.81 -7.30
N MET A 406 -14.09 -0.80 -7.38
CA MET A 406 -14.37 0.54 -6.83
C MET A 406 -15.61 1.18 -7.44
N GLU A 407 -15.90 0.91 -8.71
CA GLU A 407 -17.05 1.44 -9.42
C GLU A 407 -18.34 0.65 -9.15
N SER A 408 -18.27 -0.55 -8.58
CA SER A 408 -19.43 -1.41 -8.35
C SER A 408 -20.41 -0.81 -7.32
N ASP A 409 -21.69 -1.03 -7.53
CA ASP A 409 -22.75 -0.60 -6.59
C ASP A 409 -22.62 -1.31 -5.24
N GLU A 410 -22.16 -2.57 -5.23
CA GLU A 410 -22.00 -3.38 -4.03
C GLU A 410 -20.91 -2.80 -3.12
N TYR A 411 -19.75 -2.50 -3.67
CA TYR A 411 -18.65 -1.86 -2.94
C TYR A 411 -19.05 -0.50 -2.38
N LYS A 412 -19.63 0.37 -3.23
CA LYS A 412 -20.07 1.71 -2.84
C LYS A 412 -21.16 1.68 -1.75
N ALA A 413 -22.04 0.68 -1.79
CA ALA A 413 -23.10 0.53 -0.78
C ALA A 413 -22.55 0.14 0.61
N ILE A 414 -21.36 -0.43 0.70
CA ILE A 414 -20.71 -0.86 1.94
C ILE A 414 -19.71 0.19 2.41
N VAL A 415 -18.72 0.50 1.57
CA VAL A 415 -17.61 1.40 1.93
C VAL A 415 -18.07 2.86 2.02
N GLY A 416 -19.02 3.27 1.18
CA GLY A 416 -19.61 4.61 1.19
C GLY A 416 -20.49 4.94 2.42
N LYS A 417 -20.67 3.98 3.36
CA LYS A 417 -21.27 4.28 4.67
C LYS A 417 -20.33 5.03 5.61
N ALA A 418 -19.04 5.00 5.33
CA ALA A 418 -18.04 5.71 6.08
C ALA A 418 -17.97 7.16 5.59
N ASP A 419 -18.32 8.11 6.47
CA ASP A 419 -18.52 9.53 6.14
C ASP A 419 -17.29 10.17 5.50
N ASN A 420 -17.39 10.63 4.25
CA ASN A 420 -16.35 11.23 3.42
C ASN A 420 -15.16 10.30 3.09
N TYR A 421 -15.27 8.98 3.32
CA TYR A 421 -14.17 8.07 3.03
C TYR A 421 -13.85 8.02 1.53
N LEU A 422 -14.86 7.66 0.72
CA LEU A 422 -14.71 7.57 -0.74
C LEU A 422 -14.42 8.93 -1.37
N GLU A 423 -15.02 10.01 -0.86
CA GLU A 423 -14.78 11.37 -1.33
C GLU A 423 -13.32 11.80 -1.09
N SER A 424 -12.74 11.43 0.07
CA SER A 424 -11.33 11.71 0.36
C SER A 424 -10.39 10.93 -0.56
N ILE A 425 -10.71 9.67 -0.86
CA ILE A 425 -9.94 8.84 -1.80
C ILE A 425 -10.02 9.42 -3.23
N ASP A 426 -11.21 9.86 -3.68
CA ASP A 426 -11.37 10.47 -5.01
C ASP A 426 -10.50 11.72 -5.20
N VAL A 427 -10.40 12.55 -4.16
CA VAL A 427 -9.51 13.74 -4.21
C VAL A 427 -8.04 13.34 -4.19
N LEU A 428 -7.65 12.48 -3.25
CA LEU A 428 -6.24 12.10 -3.04
C LEU A 428 -5.66 11.30 -4.21
N SER A 429 -6.47 10.44 -4.84
CA SER A 429 -6.03 9.58 -5.94
C SER A 429 -5.60 10.34 -7.21
N LYS A 430 -6.07 11.59 -7.38
CA LYS A 430 -5.70 12.42 -8.55
C LYS A 430 -4.19 12.69 -8.67
N ASN A 431 -3.49 12.76 -7.53
CA ASN A 431 -2.04 12.99 -7.45
C ASN A 431 -1.34 11.95 -6.56
N ALA A 432 -1.94 10.76 -6.48
CA ALA A 432 -1.39 9.66 -5.69
C ALA A 432 -0.24 8.97 -6.43
N THR A 433 0.92 8.91 -5.80
CA THR A 433 2.07 8.15 -6.28
C THR A 433 3.04 7.90 -5.11
N ILE A 434 4.05 7.08 -5.33
CA ILE A 434 5.17 6.99 -4.40
C ILE A 434 5.93 8.32 -4.42
N GLN A 435 6.12 8.90 -3.22
CA GLN A 435 6.80 10.19 -3.04
C GLN A 435 8.28 10.03 -2.66
N PHE A 436 8.75 8.79 -2.53
CA PHE A 436 10.15 8.48 -2.30
C PHE A 436 10.89 8.19 -3.61
N THR A 437 12.18 8.45 -3.61
CA THR A 437 13.06 8.07 -4.72
C THR A 437 13.41 6.58 -4.64
N PRO A 438 13.11 5.77 -5.68
CA PRO A 438 13.41 4.35 -5.70
C PRO A 438 14.91 4.06 -5.59
N GLN A 439 15.30 3.26 -4.61
CA GLN A 439 16.70 2.86 -4.41
C GLN A 439 16.80 1.72 -3.37
N PRO A 440 17.83 0.84 -3.44
CA PRO A 440 17.88 -0.38 -2.64
C PRO A 440 18.14 -0.18 -1.14
N TYR A 441 18.58 1.00 -0.69
CA TYR A 441 18.85 1.32 0.72
C TYR A 441 17.70 2.09 1.39
N PHE A 442 16.49 2.00 0.83
CA PHE A 442 15.30 2.73 1.32
C PHE A 442 15.09 2.58 2.82
N PHE A 443 15.14 1.36 3.34
CA PHE A 443 14.86 1.08 4.76
C PHE A 443 15.92 1.66 5.69
N GLU A 444 17.19 1.60 5.30
CA GLU A 444 18.28 2.20 6.06
C GLU A 444 18.13 3.74 6.11
N CYS A 445 17.86 4.36 4.96
CA CYS A 445 17.68 5.80 4.85
C CYS A 445 16.47 6.27 5.67
N THR A 446 15.33 5.64 5.54
CA THR A 446 14.08 6.06 6.22
C THR A 446 14.09 5.73 7.71
N THR A 447 14.75 4.66 8.14
CA THR A 447 14.99 4.38 9.56
C THR A 447 15.87 5.46 10.18
N LYS A 448 16.94 5.86 9.50
CA LYS A 448 17.78 6.97 9.95
C LYS A 448 17.03 8.28 10.05
N TRP A 449 16.12 8.53 9.10
CA TRP A 449 15.25 9.71 9.12
C TRP A 449 14.29 9.69 10.32
N ALA A 450 13.65 8.55 10.59
CA ALA A 450 12.78 8.36 11.75
C ALA A 450 13.51 8.56 13.09
N GLU A 451 14.78 8.08 13.18
CA GLU A 451 15.63 8.34 14.36
C GLU A 451 15.86 9.83 14.59
N VAL A 452 16.20 10.58 13.54
CA VAL A 452 16.41 12.03 13.63
C VAL A 452 15.15 12.76 14.02
N LEU A 453 13.99 12.39 13.42
CA LEU A 453 12.69 12.96 13.79
C LEU A 453 12.37 12.72 15.26
N GLN A 454 12.59 11.51 15.76
CA GLN A 454 12.36 11.19 17.17
C GLN A 454 13.32 11.96 18.10
N ASP A 455 14.59 12.10 17.73
CA ASP A 455 15.57 12.88 18.48
C ASP A 455 15.17 14.36 18.55
N LEU A 456 14.63 14.96 17.47
CA LEU A 456 14.13 16.34 17.45
C LEU A 456 12.93 16.56 18.40
N VAL A 457 12.10 15.55 18.57
CA VAL A 457 10.94 15.64 19.48
C VAL A 457 11.34 15.44 20.93
N LEU A 458 12.21 14.47 21.22
CA LEU A 458 12.44 13.96 22.60
C LEU A 458 13.72 14.46 23.27
N THR A 459 14.68 14.99 22.51
CA THR A 459 16.03 15.27 23.03
C THR A 459 16.52 16.66 22.61
N ASP A 460 17.61 17.10 23.25
CA ASP A 460 18.34 18.31 22.88
C ASP A 460 19.62 17.96 22.07
N LYS A 461 19.63 16.86 21.34
CA LYS A 461 20.78 16.37 20.56
C LYS A 461 21.20 17.36 19.47
N TYR A 462 20.24 18.02 18.85
CA TYR A 462 20.46 19.01 17.80
C TYR A 462 20.11 20.40 18.29
N SER A 463 20.84 21.42 17.84
CA SER A 463 20.60 22.81 18.21
C SER A 463 19.38 23.40 17.50
N SER A 464 18.99 22.84 16.36
CA SER A 464 17.84 23.23 15.55
C SER A 464 17.41 22.12 14.61
N THR A 465 16.21 22.22 14.05
CA THR A 465 15.75 21.33 12.95
C THR A 465 16.69 21.42 11.74
N GLU A 466 17.19 22.62 11.42
CA GLU A 466 18.15 22.81 10.32
C GLU A 466 19.44 22.02 10.53
N ASP A 467 20.02 22.05 11.73
CA ASP A 467 21.23 21.29 12.06
C ASP A 467 20.99 19.78 11.96
N ALA A 468 19.84 19.31 12.44
CA ALA A 468 19.46 17.90 12.35
C ALA A 468 19.31 17.44 10.89
N MET A 469 18.62 18.21 10.04
CA MET A 469 18.39 17.86 8.64
C MET A 469 19.68 17.93 7.81
N LYS A 470 20.58 18.87 8.09
CA LYS A 470 21.93 18.91 7.49
C LYS A 470 22.78 17.71 7.89
N GLN A 471 22.69 17.24 9.14
CA GLN A 471 23.41 16.03 9.54
C GLN A 471 22.80 14.80 8.87
N LEU A 472 21.46 14.70 8.86
CA LEU A 472 20.76 13.60 8.19
C LEU A 472 21.13 13.51 6.71
N LYS A 473 21.17 14.65 6.00
CA LYS A 473 21.62 14.70 4.60
C LYS A 473 22.99 14.03 4.42
N LYS A 474 23.97 14.37 5.25
CA LYS A 474 25.32 13.78 5.16
C LYS A 474 25.33 12.27 5.41
N ASP A 475 24.52 11.84 6.38
CA ASP A 475 24.39 10.42 6.70
C ASP A 475 23.77 9.66 5.52
N LEU A 476 22.70 10.20 4.91
CA LEU A 476 22.03 9.58 3.76
C LEU A 476 22.89 9.63 2.49
N ASP A 477 23.58 10.74 2.20
CA ASP A 477 24.56 10.82 1.09
C ASP A 477 25.66 9.77 1.24
N THR A 478 26.05 9.44 2.47
CA THR A 478 27.03 8.38 2.73
C THR A 478 26.46 6.99 2.44
N ILE A 479 25.20 6.72 2.86
CA ILE A 479 24.53 5.44 2.63
C ILE A 479 24.39 5.15 1.13
N VAL A 480 23.97 6.14 0.34
CA VAL A 480 23.72 5.96 -1.11
C VAL A 480 24.96 6.22 -1.99
N SER A 481 26.14 6.42 -1.41
CA SER A 481 27.35 6.91 -2.12
C SER A 481 27.87 5.97 -3.21
N ASP A 482 27.60 4.68 -3.11
CA ASP A 482 28.00 3.62 -4.06
C ASP A 482 26.95 3.38 -5.17
N LEU A 483 25.78 4.02 -5.08
CA LEU A 483 24.75 3.92 -6.10
C LEU A 483 25.09 4.83 -7.30
N GLU A 484 24.99 4.25 -8.49
CA GLU A 484 25.14 4.96 -9.75
C GLU A 484 23.80 4.95 -10.49
N VAL A 485 23.40 6.11 -10.98
CA VAL A 485 22.22 6.27 -11.84
C VAL A 485 22.72 6.19 -13.27
N SER A 486 22.50 5.05 -13.93
CA SER A 486 22.81 4.89 -15.37
C SER A 486 21.68 5.51 -16.21
N GLU A 487 22.05 6.14 -17.34
CA GLU A 487 21.08 6.62 -18.34
C GLU A 487 20.34 5.48 -19.03
#